data_369452b532471be0557aed02d432be42
#
_entry.id   369452b532471be0557aed02d432be42
#
_cell.length_a   1.000
_cell.length_b   1.000
_cell.length_c   1.000
_cell.angle_alpha   90.00
_cell.angle_beta   90.00
_cell.angle_gamma   90.00
#
_symmetry.space_group_name_H-M   'P 1'
#
loop_
_entity.id
_entity.type
_entity.pdbx_description
1 polymer ?
#
loop_
_entity_poly.entity_id
_entity_poly.type
_entity_poly.pdbx_seq_one_letter_code
_entity_poly.pdbx_strand_id
1 'polypeptide(L)'
;ALDGLVFQSKVRAVGVSNFRPWDVELLQGSMQTRLVTNQIEVSLAAIQPFTNGDLAFHQRRRDPVMAWSPLGGGSLMTGHGPVAAELDALAAEFGVDRAAVAVAFLLRHPATILPVMGTNSLARIARIADAEKVRLDRVQWFRLYQAALGQEVP
;
A
#
# COMPACT_ATOMS: atom_id res chain seq x y z
N ALA A 1 -18.82 11.22 17.90
CA ALA A 1 -17.94 12.35 17.52
C ALA A 1 -17.73 12.41 16.00
N LEU A 2 -17.23 11.33 15.33
CA LEU A 2 -16.93 11.33 13.88
C LEU A 2 -18.17 11.63 13.02
N ASP A 3 -19.31 11.00 13.30
CA ASP A 3 -20.59 11.29 12.62
C ASP A 3 -20.95 12.77 12.68
N GLY A 4 -20.77 13.40 13.85
CA GLY A 4 -21.05 14.81 14.02
C GLY A 4 -20.20 15.74 13.16
N LEU A 5 -18.93 15.35 12.83
CA LEU A 5 -18.09 16.13 11.93
C LEU A 5 -18.59 16.07 10.48
N VAL A 6 -19.07 14.91 10.05
CA VAL A 6 -19.63 14.74 8.70
C VAL A 6 -20.99 15.45 8.60
N PHE A 7 -21.89 15.26 9.56
CA PHE A 7 -23.20 15.91 9.57
C PHE A 7 -23.12 17.45 9.63
N GLN A 8 -22.09 17.99 10.30
CA GLN A 8 -21.79 19.42 10.31
C GLN A 8 -21.04 19.90 9.08
N SER A 9 -20.82 19.04 8.08
CA SER A 9 -20.05 19.34 6.86
C SER A 9 -18.62 19.84 7.11
N LYS A 10 -18.03 19.53 8.28
CA LYS A 10 -16.64 19.91 8.61
C LYS A 10 -15.63 19.03 7.92
N VAL A 11 -16.00 17.79 7.63
CA VAL A 11 -15.24 16.83 6.84
C VAL A 11 -16.15 16.12 5.85
N ARG A 12 -15.62 15.68 4.72
CA ARG A 12 -16.38 14.95 3.69
C ARG A 12 -16.50 13.46 3.99
N ALA A 13 -15.48 12.90 4.61
CA ALA A 13 -15.39 11.47 4.90
C ALA A 13 -14.49 11.24 6.13
N VAL A 14 -14.61 10.06 6.71
CA VAL A 14 -13.82 9.62 7.87
C VAL A 14 -13.27 8.22 7.61
N GLY A 15 -12.12 7.94 8.17
CA GLY A 15 -11.45 6.64 8.12
C GLY A 15 -10.73 6.36 9.42
N VAL A 16 -10.02 5.25 9.46
CA VAL A 16 -9.25 4.80 10.62
C VAL A 16 -7.78 4.57 10.25
N SER A 17 -6.94 4.33 11.24
CA SER A 17 -5.55 3.97 11.03
C SER A 17 -5.15 2.82 11.96
N ASN A 18 -4.45 1.82 11.40
CA ASN A 18 -3.97 0.64 12.10
C ASN A 18 -5.06 -0.19 12.81
N PHE A 19 -6.29 -0.16 12.27
CA PHE A 19 -7.38 -1.01 12.76
C PHE A 19 -7.32 -2.38 12.11
N ARG A 20 -7.58 -3.41 12.92
CA ARG A 20 -7.81 -4.77 12.40
C ARG A 20 -9.24 -4.87 11.84
N PRO A 21 -9.56 -5.87 11.01
CA PRO A 21 -10.90 -6.04 10.46
C PRO A 21 -12.04 -5.97 11.50
N TRP A 22 -11.87 -6.63 12.64
CA TRP A 22 -12.87 -6.64 13.71
C TRP A 22 -13.00 -5.28 14.42
N ASP A 23 -11.93 -4.48 14.53
CA ASP A 23 -11.98 -3.14 15.09
C ASP A 23 -12.74 -2.19 14.16
N VAL A 24 -12.54 -2.35 12.83
CA VAL A 24 -13.31 -1.60 11.82
C VAL A 24 -14.79 -1.94 11.92
N GLU A 25 -15.13 -3.23 12.04
CA GLU A 25 -16.52 -3.68 12.15
C GLU A 25 -17.17 -3.20 13.46
N LEU A 26 -16.45 -3.28 14.58
CA LEU A 26 -16.92 -2.80 15.88
C LEU A 26 -17.23 -1.29 15.84
N LEU A 27 -16.29 -0.49 15.34
CA LEU A 27 -16.50 0.96 15.24
C LEU A 27 -17.61 1.29 14.26
N GLN A 28 -17.65 0.63 13.09
CA GLN A 28 -18.70 0.86 12.09
C GLN A 28 -20.08 0.51 12.63
N GLY A 29 -20.21 -0.51 13.46
CA GLY A 29 -21.48 -0.87 14.10
C GLY A 29 -22.00 0.22 15.08
N SER A 30 -21.12 1.10 15.53
CA SER A 30 -21.45 2.22 16.43
C SER A 30 -21.61 3.57 15.70
N MET A 31 -21.53 3.57 14.36
CA MET A 31 -21.54 4.77 13.51
C MET A 31 -22.60 4.68 12.43
N GLN A 32 -23.18 5.83 12.05
CA GLN A 32 -24.05 5.96 10.88
C GLN A 32 -23.25 6.25 9.61
N THR A 33 -22.19 7.06 9.74
CA THR A 33 -21.29 7.39 8.63
C THR A 33 -20.38 6.21 8.29
N ARG A 34 -20.28 5.88 7.00
CA ARG A 34 -19.38 4.83 6.55
C ARG A 34 -17.90 5.24 6.74
N LEU A 35 -17.11 4.35 7.31
CA LEU A 35 -15.66 4.43 7.27
C LEU A 35 -15.19 4.09 5.85
N VAL A 36 -14.45 5.01 5.23
CA VAL A 36 -14.10 4.90 3.79
C VAL A 36 -12.70 4.37 3.53
N THR A 37 -11.84 4.30 4.53
CA THR A 37 -10.46 3.80 4.40
C THR A 37 -9.90 3.38 5.75
N ASN A 38 -8.88 2.54 5.70
CA ASN A 38 -7.97 2.25 6.81
C ASN A 38 -6.54 2.54 6.34
N GLN A 39 -5.79 3.31 7.10
CA GLN A 39 -4.39 3.59 6.82
C GLN A 39 -3.51 2.62 7.61
N ILE A 40 -2.88 1.66 6.94
CA ILE A 40 -2.06 0.61 7.54
C ILE A 40 -0.67 0.54 6.88
N GLU A 41 0.29 -0.09 7.55
CA GLU A 41 1.60 -0.34 6.95
C GLU A 41 1.49 -1.41 5.87
N VAL A 42 1.84 -1.06 4.64
CA VAL A 42 1.91 -2.02 3.53
C VAL A 42 3.07 -1.67 2.61
N SER A 43 4.00 -2.59 2.45
CA SER A 43 5.13 -2.47 1.52
C SER A 43 5.77 -3.83 1.29
N LEU A 44 6.79 -3.90 0.42
CA LEU A 44 7.64 -5.08 0.28
C LEU A 44 8.49 -5.36 1.55
N ALA A 45 8.60 -4.40 2.47
CA ALA A 45 9.22 -4.60 3.79
C ALA A 45 8.20 -4.95 4.89
N ALA A 46 6.90 -4.73 4.63
CA ALA A 46 5.79 -5.02 5.55
C ALA A 46 4.71 -5.80 4.79
N ILE A 47 4.97 -7.08 4.57
CA ILE A 47 4.19 -7.96 3.70
C ILE A 47 2.98 -8.61 4.39
N GLN A 48 2.89 -8.55 5.72
CA GLN A 48 1.87 -9.24 6.52
C GLN A 48 0.42 -8.94 6.09
N PRO A 49 0.05 -7.69 5.68
CA PRO A 49 -1.33 -7.41 5.28
C PRO A 49 -1.83 -8.23 4.08
N PHE A 50 -0.92 -8.79 3.27
CA PHE A 50 -1.28 -9.67 2.16
C PHE A 50 -1.75 -11.06 2.62
N THR A 51 -1.35 -11.50 3.83
CA THR A 51 -1.60 -12.86 4.32
C THR A 51 -2.48 -12.93 5.56
N ASN A 52 -2.58 -11.84 6.33
CA ASN A 52 -3.28 -11.82 7.63
C ASN A 52 -4.79 -11.47 7.53
N GLY A 53 -5.30 -11.25 6.31
CA GLY A 53 -6.70 -10.93 6.05
C GLY A 53 -7.02 -9.42 5.96
N ASP A 54 -6.10 -8.52 6.28
CA ASP A 54 -6.35 -7.07 6.25
C ASP A 54 -6.75 -6.59 4.84
N LEU A 55 -5.94 -6.90 3.83
CA LEU A 55 -6.23 -6.50 2.45
C LEU A 55 -7.47 -7.20 1.91
N ALA A 56 -7.65 -8.49 2.20
CA ALA A 56 -8.83 -9.26 1.77
C ALA A 56 -10.13 -8.68 2.34
N PHE A 57 -10.12 -8.26 3.61
CA PHE A 57 -11.24 -7.60 4.26
C PHE A 57 -11.63 -6.30 3.53
N HIS A 58 -10.67 -5.42 3.30
CA HIS A 58 -10.90 -4.13 2.64
C HIS A 58 -11.29 -4.30 1.16
N GLN A 59 -10.69 -5.28 0.46
CA GLN A 59 -11.06 -5.62 -0.91
C GLN A 59 -12.53 -6.06 -1.02
N ARG A 60 -13.00 -6.94 -0.11
CA ARG A 60 -14.41 -7.37 -0.03
C ARG A 60 -15.35 -6.19 0.19
N ARG A 61 -14.97 -5.24 1.04
CA ARG A 61 -15.74 -4.02 1.35
C ARG A 61 -15.67 -2.97 0.25
N ARG A 62 -14.72 -3.10 -0.69
CA ARG A 62 -14.38 -2.07 -1.70
C ARG A 62 -13.96 -0.73 -1.04
N ASP A 63 -13.28 -0.81 0.09
CA ASP A 63 -12.69 0.33 0.77
C ASP A 63 -11.21 0.39 0.36
N PRO A 64 -10.71 1.50 -0.22
CA PRO A 64 -9.29 1.64 -0.50
C PRO A 64 -8.47 1.62 0.79
N VAL A 65 -7.29 1.02 0.73
CA VAL A 65 -6.33 1.00 1.82
C VAL A 65 -5.27 2.06 1.57
N MET A 66 -5.02 2.95 2.53
CA MET A 66 -3.89 3.88 2.47
C MET A 66 -2.66 3.21 3.06
N ALA A 67 -1.63 2.99 2.24
CA ALA A 67 -0.40 2.34 2.67
C ALA A 67 0.60 3.38 3.20
N TRP A 68 0.79 3.45 4.53
CA TRP A 68 1.88 4.24 5.07
C TRP A 68 3.21 3.46 4.99
N SER A 69 4.33 4.17 4.98
CA SER A 69 5.67 3.62 4.73
C SER A 69 5.77 2.71 3.48
N PRO A 70 5.22 3.10 2.32
CA PRO A 70 5.20 2.22 1.13
C PRO A 70 6.60 1.85 0.61
N LEU A 71 7.64 2.57 1.05
CA LEU A 71 9.04 2.31 0.75
C LEU A 71 9.81 1.78 1.97
N GLY A 72 9.11 1.23 2.99
CA GLY A 72 9.71 0.68 4.20
C GLY A 72 10.54 1.70 4.99
N GLY A 73 10.04 2.95 5.12
CA GLY A 73 10.80 4.03 5.74
C GLY A 73 12.09 4.42 5.00
N GLY A 74 12.24 3.99 3.74
CA GLY A 74 13.43 4.20 2.92
C GLY A 74 14.35 2.97 2.83
N SER A 75 14.13 1.93 3.62
CA SER A 75 14.96 0.72 3.62
C SER A 75 14.99 0.01 2.26
N LEU A 76 13.89 0.04 1.50
CA LEU A 76 13.83 -0.53 0.15
C LEU A 76 14.72 0.21 -0.86
N MET A 77 15.10 1.46 -0.57
CA MET A 77 15.95 2.27 -1.47
C MET A 77 17.44 2.03 -1.26
N THR A 78 17.84 1.69 -0.04
CA THR A 78 19.24 1.50 0.36
C THR A 78 19.56 0.06 0.74
N GLY A 79 18.54 -0.79 0.89
CA GLY A 79 18.66 -2.18 1.31
C GLY A 79 19.36 -3.07 0.28
N HIS A 80 19.81 -4.22 0.76
CA HIS A 80 20.39 -5.31 0.00
C HIS A 80 19.57 -6.58 0.19
N GLY A 81 19.85 -7.62 -0.57
CA GLY A 81 19.15 -8.91 -0.48
C GLY A 81 18.13 -9.13 -1.59
N PRO A 82 17.30 -10.19 -1.47
CA PRO A 82 16.43 -10.64 -2.56
C PRO A 82 15.47 -9.57 -3.09
N VAL A 83 14.81 -8.84 -2.21
CA VAL A 83 13.87 -7.76 -2.60
C VAL A 83 14.60 -6.65 -3.37
N ALA A 84 15.79 -6.25 -2.89
CA ALA A 84 16.56 -5.21 -3.54
C ALA A 84 17.03 -5.66 -4.93
N ALA A 85 17.46 -6.91 -5.08
CA ALA A 85 17.88 -7.47 -6.35
C ALA A 85 16.73 -7.48 -7.38
N GLU A 86 15.52 -7.88 -6.97
CA GLU A 86 14.34 -7.87 -7.83
C GLU A 86 13.91 -6.44 -8.20
N LEU A 87 13.96 -5.51 -7.24
CA LEU A 87 13.69 -4.10 -7.50
C LEU A 87 14.67 -3.50 -8.50
N ASP A 88 15.98 -3.83 -8.39
CA ASP A 88 17.01 -3.36 -9.32
C ASP A 88 16.81 -3.91 -10.73
N ALA A 89 16.52 -5.21 -10.85
CA ALA A 89 16.29 -5.86 -12.13
C ALA A 89 15.11 -5.23 -12.87
N LEU A 90 13.98 -5.05 -12.18
CA LEU A 90 12.80 -4.44 -12.76
C LEU A 90 12.97 -2.93 -13.01
N ALA A 91 13.68 -2.23 -12.14
CA ALA A 91 13.99 -0.81 -12.34
C ALA A 91 14.82 -0.61 -13.64
N ALA A 92 15.80 -1.47 -13.87
CA ALA A 92 16.58 -1.45 -15.11
C ALA A 92 15.74 -1.80 -16.34
N GLU A 93 14.85 -2.81 -16.24
CA GLU A 93 13.96 -3.24 -17.33
C GLU A 93 13.00 -2.12 -17.75
N PHE A 94 12.40 -1.42 -16.78
CA PHE A 94 11.44 -0.34 -17.05
C PHE A 94 12.05 1.05 -17.22
N GLY A 95 13.35 1.21 -16.99
CA GLY A 95 14.06 2.51 -17.08
C GLY A 95 13.61 3.50 -15.99
N VAL A 96 13.32 3.02 -14.79
CA VAL A 96 12.85 3.80 -13.63
C VAL A 96 13.73 3.51 -12.40
N ASP A 97 13.43 4.16 -11.25
CA ASP A 97 14.10 3.81 -10.00
C ASP A 97 13.32 2.75 -9.18
N ARG A 98 13.98 2.22 -8.14
CA ARG A 98 13.38 1.24 -7.22
C ARG A 98 12.06 1.72 -6.62
N ALA A 99 11.95 3.04 -6.32
CA ALA A 99 10.76 3.59 -5.69
C ALA A 99 9.55 3.45 -6.61
N ALA A 100 9.71 3.71 -7.91
CA ALA A 100 8.65 3.55 -8.89
C ALA A 100 8.17 2.09 -8.98
N VAL A 101 9.09 1.12 -8.98
CA VAL A 101 8.75 -0.32 -9.00
C VAL A 101 8.03 -0.73 -7.71
N ALA A 102 8.54 -0.33 -6.54
CA ALA A 102 7.93 -0.65 -5.24
C ALA A 102 6.52 -0.07 -5.10
N VAL A 103 6.29 1.15 -5.60
CA VAL A 103 4.96 1.77 -5.64
C VAL A 103 4.05 1.05 -6.64
N ALA A 104 4.55 0.72 -7.84
CA ALA A 104 3.79 -0.02 -8.84
C ALA A 104 3.33 -1.40 -8.34
N PHE A 105 4.16 -2.08 -7.53
CA PHE A 105 3.77 -3.33 -6.86
C PHE A 105 2.50 -3.16 -6.01
N LEU A 106 2.39 -2.08 -5.24
CA LEU A 106 1.22 -1.81 -4.42
C LEU A 106 0.00 -1.43 -5.29
N LEU A 107 0.20 -0.55 -6.27
CA LEU A 107 -0.87 -0.11 -7.17
C LEU A 107 -1.48 -1.25 -8.01
N ARG A 108 -0.71 -2.30 -8.28
CA ARG A 108 -1.16 -3.47 -9.07
C ARG A 108 -2.10 -4.39 -8.29
N HIS A 109 -2.13 -4.29 -6.96
CA HIS A 109 -2.95 -5.17 -6.12
C HIS A 109 -4.45 -4.83 -6.22
N PRO A 110 -5.35 -5.83 -6.32
CA PRO A 110 -6.79 -5.61 -6.52
C PRO A 110 -7.52 -4.96 -5.33
N ALA A 111 -6.92 -4.90 -4.15
CA ALA A 111 -7.50 -4.25 -2.97
C ALA A 111 -7.48 -2.71 -3.03
N THR A 112 -7.06 -2.10 -4.15
CA THR A 112 -6.97 -0.64 -4.31
C THR A 112 -6.12 0.00 -3.21
N ILE A 113 -4.81 -0.25 -3.27
CA ILE A 113 -3.86 0.32 -2.30
C ILE A 113 -3.43 1.71 -2.78
N LEU A 114 -3.54 2.70 -1.91
CA LEU A 114 -3.14 4.09 -2.15
C LEU A 114 -1.85 4.39 -1.36
N PRO A 115 -0.67 4.43 -1.99
CA PRO A 115 0.58 4.70 -1.30
C PRO A 115 0.62 6.13 -0.74
N VAL A 116 0.93 6.27 0.55
CA VAL A 116 1.09 7.57 1.23
C VAL A 116 2.57 7.91 1.26
N MET A 117 2.97 8.87 0.43
CA MET A 117 4.37 9.25 0.26
C MET A 117 4.79 10.31 1.27
N GLY A 118 5.80 9.99 2.10
CA GLY A 118 6.35 10.87 3.14
C GLY A 118 7.55 11.71 2.66
N THR A 119 7.47 12.37 1.50
CA THR A 119 8.57 13.20 0.98
C THR A 119 8.11 14.60 0.58
N ASN A 120 8.95 15.60 0.88
CA ASN A 120 8.78 16.98 0.41
C ASN A 120 9.72 17.32 -0.76
N SER A 121 10.52 16.38 -1.25
CA SER A 121 11.41 16.58 -2.38
C SER A 121 10.65 16.50 -3.70
N LEU A 122 10.56 17.59 -4.43
CA LEU A 122 9.92 17.63 -5.75
C LEU A 122 10.53 16.63 -6.73
N ALA A 123 11.85 16.44 -6.68
CA ALA A 123 12.53 15.46 -7.53
C ALA A 123 12.14 14.03 -7.20
N ARG A 124 11.91 13.69 -5.91
CA ARG A 124 11.42 12.37 -5.50
C ARG A 124 9.96 12.17 -5.89
N ILE A 125 9.13 13.20 -5.70
CA ILE A 125 7.70 13.14 -6.09
C ILE A 125 7.59 12.87 -7.59
N ALA A 126 8.34 13.59 -8.43
CA ALA A 126 8.34 13.41 -9.87
C ALA A 126 8.75 11.98 -10.28
N ARG A 127 9.81 11.43 -9.66
CA ARG A 127 10.27 10.04 -9.94
C ARG A 127 9.30 8.97 -9.46
N ILE A 128 8.60 9.19 -8.35
CA ILE A 128 7.59 8.25 -7.86
C ILE A 128 6.40 8.16 -8.82
N ALA A 129 6.04 9.27 -9.49
CA ALA A 129 5.00 9.27 -10.52
C ALA A 129 5.33 8.33 -11.70
N ASP A 130 6.60 7.98 -11.92
CA ASP A 130 7.01 6.99 -12.90
C ASP A 130 6.46 5.58 -12.62
N ALA A 131 5.96 5.33 -11.40
CA ALA A 131 5.24 4.10 -11.07
C ALA A 131 4.04 3.82 -11.99
N GLU A 132 3.40 4.86 -12.53
CA GLU A 132 2.30 4.72 -13.48
C GLU A 132 2.74 4.14 -14.83
N LYS A 133 4.03 4.26 -15.17
CA LYS A 133 4.64 3.69 -16.38
C LYS A 133 4.98 2.21 -16.22
N VAL A 134 5.13 1.73 -14.97
CA VAL A 134 5.51 0.36 -14.65
C VAL A 134 4.28 -0.55 -14.70
N ARG A 135 4.24 -1.42 -15.71
CA ARG A 135 3.15 -2.39 -15.90
C ARG A 135 3.64 -3.80 -15.54
N LEU A 136 3.76 -4.05 -14.24
CA LEU A 136 4.15 -5.38 -13.76
C LEU A 136 3.19 -6.44 -14.28
N ASP A 137 3.70 -7.47 -14.94
CA ASP A 137 2.94 -8.66 -15.23
C ASP A 137 2.78 -9.53 -13.97
N ARG A 138 2.05 -10.65 -14.11
CA ARG A 138 1.78 -11.54 -12.98
C ARG A 138 3.07 -12.17 -12.45
N VAL A 139 3.98 -12.56 -13.32
CA VAL A 139 5.24 -13.23 -12.93
C VAL A 139 6.16 -12.26 -12.21
N GLN A 140 6.33 -11.04 -12.73
CA GLN A 140 7.13 -9.98 -12.13
C GLN A 140 6.58 -9.58 -10.75
N TRP A 141 5.25 -9.48 -10.61
CA TRP A 141 4.60 -9.17 -9.33
C TRP A 141 4.86 -10.27 -8.29
N PHE A 142 4.70 -11.54 -8.68
CA PHE A 142 4.94 -12.67 -7.77
C PHE A 142 6.41 -12.86 -7.42
N ARG A 143 7.36 -12.54 -8.31
CA ARG A 143 8.80 -12.54 -7.97
C ARG A 143 9.11 -11.56 -6.85
N LEU A 144 8.60 -10.33 -6.92
CA LEU A 144 8.71 -9.34 -5.82
C LEU A 144 8.06 -9.84 -4.54
N TYR A 145 6.86 -10.43 -4.66
CA TYR A 145 6.13 -10.96 -3.51
C TYR A 145 6.88 -12.11 -2.83
N GLN A 146 7.40 -13.08 -3.58
CA GLN A 146 8.23 -14.19 -3.07
C GLN A 146 9.51 -13.68 -2.41
N ALA A 147 10.20 -12.72 -3.04
CA ALA A 147 11.40 -12.12 -2.47
C ALA A 147 11.11 -11.45 -1.11
N ALA A 148 9.94 -10.80 -0.99
CA ALA A 148 9.52 -10.16 0.26
C ALA A 148 9.03 -11.18 1.31
N LEU A 149 8.40 -12.27 0.88
CA LEU A 149 7.91 -13.34 1.76
C LEU A 149 9.05 -14.22 2.27
N GLY A 150 10.14 -14.32 1.52
CA GLY A 150 11.29 -15.17 1.84
C GLY A 150 11.06 -16.68 1.62
N GLN A 151 9.98 -17.04 0.94
CA GLN A 151 9.61 -18.43 0.60
C GLN A 151 8.81 -18.48 -0.69
N GLU A 152 8.76 -19.65 -1.32
CA GLU A 152 7.92 -19.85 -2.51
C GLU A 152 6.43 -19.68 -2.19
N VAL A 153 5.71 -19.14 -3.17
CA VAL A 153 4.24 -19.06 -3.12
C VAL A 153 3.68 -20.38 -3.65
N PRO A 154 2.77 -21.04 -2.92
CA PRO A 154 2.17 -22.30 -3.36
C PRO A 154 1.39 -22.18 -4.67
#